data_740e16683d6b6aa5e6e76f01cec2e264
#
_entry.id   740e16683d6b6aa5e6e76f01cec2e264
#
_cell.length_a   1.000
_cell.length_b   1.000
_cell.length_c   1.000
_cell.angle_alpha   90.00
_cell.angle_beta   90.00
_cell.angle_gamma   90.00
#
_symmetry.space_group_name_H-M   'P 1'
#
loop_
_entity.id
_entity.type
_entity.pdbx_description
1 polymer ?
#
loop_
_entity_poly.entity_id
_entity_poly.type
_entity_poly.pdbx_seq_one_letter_code
_entity_poly.pdbx_strand_id
1 'polypeptide(L)'
;MKKALSLILALVMALSLAACGGGKTETPSDSNTPADNTSAEPTKLSLILRGGTYADVIKECLPAFEAEHNVVCEVQELSEGDLYSGIALDAINDKGSYDLCMVDGSWMAEFTENGVLANLTELGYSLDEDVIPATTAICYVGDDLYLAPYYGNVTVLLYNKANVEAAGYTGDTILSLEDMLTICEKAKADGKLGFIYRGDSQNNLVVDFLPILLSYGGWVIDSNNQPTVNTPEFKDAMNFYLKLIATGSAQVKDDLIASCRSEERRAGEESRFRLLPYHY
;
A
#
# COMPACT_ATOMS: atom_id res chain seq x y z
N MET A 1 -24.54 -20.54 41.96
CA MET A 1 -23.72 -19.42 41.48
C MET A 1 -24.43 -18.50 40.47
N LYS A 2 -25.18 -19.00 39.48
CA LYS A 2 -25.89 -18.15 38.48
C LYS A 2 -26.96 -17.22 39.08
N LYS A 3 -27.66 -17.61 40.15
CA LYS A 3 -28.68 -16.78 40.85
C LYS A 3 -28.10 -15.64 41.69
N ALA A 4 -26.87 -15.79 42.22
CA ALA A 4 -26.20 -14.76 43.00
C ALA A 4 -25.62 -13.64 42.09
N LEU A 5 -25.16 -14.02 40.90
CA LEU A 5 -24.64 -13.07 39.91
C LEU A 5 -25.75 -12.17 39.30
N SER A 6 -26.94 -12.75 39.11
CA SER A 6 -28.14 -12.01 38.64
C SER A 6 -28.63 -10.97 39.67
N LEU A 7 -28.50 -11.25 40.99
CA LEU A 7 -28.91 -10.32 42.05
C LEU A 7 -27.90 -9.15 42.19
N ILE A 8 -26.62 -9.39 41.98
CA ILE A 8 -25.58 -8.34 42.03
C ILE A 8 -25.75 -7.40 40.85
N LEU A 9 -26.02 -7.92 39.66
CA LEU A 9 -26.25 -7.10 38.45
C LEU A 9 -27.52 -6.21 38.55
N ALA A 10 -28.57 -6.72 39.20
CA ALA A 10 -29.79 -5.94 39.45
C ALA A 10 -29.59 -4.84 40.50
N LEU A 11 -28.72 -5.07 41.50
CA LEU A 11 -28.38 -4.08 42.53
C LEU A 11 -27.55 -2.91 41.98
N VAL A 12 -26.63 -3.18 41.04
CA VAL A 12 -25.81 -2.15 40.39
C VAL A 12 -26.67 -1.26 39.50
N MET A 13 -27.66 -1.80 38.79
CA MET A 13 -28.59 -1.00 37.98
C MET A 13 -29.55 -0.15 38.80
N ALA A 14 -29.91 -0.58 40.01
CA ALA A 14 -30.82 0.19 40.90
C ALA A 14 -30.10 1.39 41.55
N LEU A 15 -28.79 1.33 41.75
CA LEU A 15 -27.98 2.41 42.31
C LEU A 15 -27.68 3.54 41.34
N SER A 16 -27.72 3.28 40.02
CA SER A 16 -27.51 4.29 38.97
C SER A 16 -28.74 5.18 38.70
N LEU A 17 -29.93 4.83 39.17
CA LEU A 17 -31.16 5.59 39.01
C LEU A 17 -31.47 6.56 40.16
N ALA A 18 -30.72 6.53 41.25
CA ALA A 18 -30.95 7.38 42.43
C ALA A 18 -30.20 8.73 42.39
N ALA A 19 -29.41 9.01 41.37
CA ALA A 19 -28.60 10.23 41.26
C ALA A 19 -29.23 11.37 40.45
N CYS A 20 -30.47 11.26 40.02
CA CYS A 20 -31.20 12.30 39.27
C CYS A 20 -32.56 12.60 39.88
N GLY A 21 -32.59 13.38 40.95
CA GLY A 21 -33.87 13.81 41.52
C GLY A 21 -33.68 14.82 42.64
N GLY A 22 -33.62 16.10 42.36
CA GLY A 22 -33.59 17.15 43.39
C GLY A 22 -33.65 18.54 42.75
N GLY A 23 -34.83 18.93 42.26
CA GLY A 23 -35.04 20.28 41.81
C GLY A 23 -35.04 21.31 42.93
N LYS A 24 -34.36 22.44 42.72
CA LYS A 24 -34.68 23.72 43.36
C LYS A 24 -34.59 24.82 42.31
N THR A 25 -35.70 25.49 42.20
CA THR A 25 -35.92 26.75 41.47
C THR A 25 -35.14 27.88 42.14
N GLU A 26 -34.21 28.52 41.45
CA GLU A 26 -33.78 29.88 41.78
C GLU A 26 -33.45 30.69 40.54
N THR A 27 -33.72 31.93 40.58
CA THR A 27 -33.80 33.05 39.66
C THR A 27 -32.47 33.35 38.91
N PRO A 28 -32.50 33.99 37.73
CA PRO A 28 -31.31 34.17 36.90
C PRO A 28 -30.39 35.24 37.48
N SER A 29 -29.12 34.93 37.67
CA SER A 29 -28.07 35.90 37.90
C SER A 29 -27.06 35.75 36.77
N ASP A 30 -26.89 36.82 36.01
CA ASP A 30 -25.81 37.02 35.03
C ASP A 30 -24.45 36.81 35.70
N SER A 31 -23.73 35.80 35.29
CA SER A 31 -22.27 35.79 35.41
C SER A 31 -21.68 34.97 34.25
N ASN A 32 -21.07 35.72 33.31
CA ASN A 32 -20.14 35.18 32.33
C ASN A 32 -18.96 34.53 33.08
N THR A 33 -19.03 33.23 33.31
CA THR A 33 -17.86 32.44 33.64
C THR A 33 -17.46 31.72 32.34
N PRO A 34 -16.19 31.83 31.90
CA PRO A 34 -15.74 31.06 30.76
C PRO A 34 -15.97 29.57 31.07
N ALA A 35 -16.55 28.85 30.14
CA ALA A 35 -16.67 27.39 30.21
C ALA A 35 -15.26 26.82 30.43
N ASP A 36 -15.13 26.10 31.54
CA ASP A 36 -13.94 25.31 31.87
C ASP A 36 -13.79 24.27 30.76
N ASN A 37 -12.85 24.55 29.84
CA ASN A 37 -12.47 23.65 28.77
C ASN A 37 -11.64 22.53 29.42
N THR A 38 -12.27 21.59 30.11
CA THR A 38 -11.67 20.30 30.42
C THR A 38 -11.41 19.63 29.07
N SER A 39 -10.18 19.80 28.56
CA SER A 39 -9.72 19.08 27.39
C SER A 39 -9.87 17.57 27.68
N ALA A 40 -10.79 16.92 26.95
CA ALA A 40 -10.91 15.47 27.01
C ALA A 40 -9.53 14.87 26.71
N GLU A 41 -9.15 13.80 27.42
CA GLU A 41 -7.92 13.07 27.09
C GLU A 41 -7.96 12.66 25.62
N PRO A 42 -6.84 12.78 24.89
CA PRO A 42 -6.79 12.43 23.49
C PRO A 42 -7.10 10.94 23.29
N THR A 43 -7.86 10.62 22.26
CA THR A 43 -8.12 9.24 21.85
C THR A 43 -6.86 8.64 21.26
N LYS A 44 -6.49 7.45 21.68
CA LYS A 44 -5.36 6.72 21.09
C LYS A 44 -5.80 5.94 19.86
N LEU A 45 -5.03 6.04 18.79
CA LEU A 45 -5.17 5.27 17.56
C LEU A 45 -3.90 4.46 17.31
N SER A 46 -4.07 3.18 17.03
CA SER A 46 -2.97 2.25 16.77
C SER A 46 -2.90 1.97 15.26
N LEU A 47 -1.77 2.30 14.64
CA LEU A 47 -1.54 2.14 13.22
C LEU A 47 -0.45 1.10 12.97
N ILE A 48 -0.69 0.17 12.03
CA ILE A 48 0.32 -0.76 11.54
C ILE A 48 0.63 -0.46 10.08
N LEU A 49 1.87 -0.07 9.80
CA LEU A 49 2.29 0.48 8.52
C LEU A 49 3.49 -0.27 7.94
N ARG A 50 3.62 -0.28 6.61
CA ARG A 50 4.84 -0.67 5.93
C ARG A 50 5.93 0.35 6.21
N GLY A 51 7.07 -0.11 6.73
CA GLY A 51 8.18 0.75 7.11
C GLY A 51 8.89 1.43 5.93
N GLY A 52 9.76 2.38 6.24
CA GLY A 52 10.50 3.20 5.29
C GLY A 52 9.65 4.36 4.75
N THR A 53 9.90 4.76 3.52
CA THR A 53 9.25 5.96 2.92
C THR A 53 7.73 5.93 2.96
N TYR A 54 7.11 4.75 3.00
CA TYR A 54 5.65 4.59 3.12
C TYR A 54 5.14 5.11 4.47
N ALA A 55 5.74 4.67 5.57
CA ALA A 55 5.38 5.15 6.89
C ALA A 55 5.86 6.59 7.13
N ASP A 56 7.01 6.99 6.57
CA ASP A 56 7.59 8.30 6.79
C ASP A 56 6.65 9.43 6.34
N VAL A 57 6.02 9.30 5.15
CA VAL A 57 5.06 10.29 4.65
C VAL A 57 3.83 10.40 5.57
N ILE A 58 3.31 9.27 6.07
CA ILE A 58 2.19 9.31 7.03
C ILE A 58 2.63 10.01 8.31
N LYS A 59 3.77 9.64 8.88
CA LYS A 59 4.30 10.25 10.11
C LYS A 59 4.51 11.76 9.99
N GLU A 60 4.85 12.27 8.82
CA GLU A 60 4.95 13.72 8.58
C GLU A 60 3.57 14.42 8.69
N CYS A 61 2.48 13.73 8.36
CA CYS A 61 1.13 14.28 8.43
C CYS A 61 0.49 14.14 9.83
N LEU A 62 0.91 13.16 10.64
CA LEU A 62 0.28 12.86 11.92
C LEU A 62 0.20 14.06 12.89
N PRO A 63 1.23 14.89 13.09
CA PRO A 63 1.16 15.99 14.07
C PRO A 63 0.01 16.98 13.80
N ALA A 64 -0.29 17.25 12.53
CA ALA A 64 -1.40 18.12 12.16
C ALA A 64 -2.75 17.45 12.44
N PHE A 65 -2.88 16.19 12.05
CA PHE A 65 -4.07 15.37 12.28
C PHE A 65 -4.36 15.17 13.78
N GLU A 66 -3.35 14.85 14.56
CA GLU A 66 -3.46 14.68 16.02
C GLU A 66 -3.95 15.96 16.72
N ALA A 67 -3.40 17.10 16.32
CA ALA A 67 -3.78 18.40 16.87
C ALA A 67 -5.21 18.80 16.48
N GLU A 68 -5.65 18.49 15.25
CA GLU A 68 -6.98 18.82 14.76
C GLU A 68 -8.07 17.97 15.39
N HIS A 69 -7.79 16.67 15.59
CA HIS A 69 -8.79 15.69 16.02
C HIS A 69 -8.68 15.29 17.49
N ASN A 70 -7.75 15.86 18.26
CA ASN A 70 -7.48 15.48 19.66
C ASN A 70 -7.24 13.96 19.82
N VAL A 71 -6.38 13.42 18.98
CA VAL A 71 -5.97 12.01 18.99
C VAL A 71 -4.47 11.88 19.18
N VAL A 72 -3.98 10.69 19.54
CA VAL A 72 -2.57 10.32 19.54
C VAL A 72 -2.40 9.04 18.75
N CYS A 73 -1.55 9.06 17.74
CA CYS A 73 -1.31 7.95 16.84
C CYS A 73 -0.06 7.16 17.23
N GLU A 74 -0.23 5.90 17.62
CA GLU A 74 0.87 4.96 17.89
C GLU A 74 1.15 4.15 16.60
N VAL A 75 2.34 4.35 16.00
CA VAL A 75 2.69 3.73 14.72
C VAL A 75 3.64 2.57 14.94
N GLN A 76 3.24 1.39 14.47
CA GLN A 76 4.11 0.21 14.33
C GLN A 76 4.52 0.06 12.87
N GLU A 77 5.83 -0.02 12.62
CA GLU A 77 6.40 -0.21 11.29
C GLU A 77 6.92 -1.63 11.12
N LEU A 78 6.52 -2.29 10.04
CA LEU A 78 6.93 -3.66 9.73
C LEU A 78 7.43 -3.78 8.29
N SER A 79 8.18 -4.84 7.99
CA SER A 79 8.45 -5.24 6.61
C SER A 79 7.16 -5.70 5.91
N GLU A 80 7.15 -5.79 4.58
CA GLU A 80 5.95 -6.22 3.84
C GLU A 80 5.44 -7.60 4.29
N GLY A 81 6.35 -8.58 4.44
CA GLY A 81 5.97 -9.93 4.86
C GLY A 81 5.52 -10.01 6.33
N ASP A 82 6.15 -9.24 7.20
CA ASP A 82 5.76 -9.17 8.61
C ASP A 82 4.44 -8.39 8.79
N LEU A 83 4.19 -7.39 7.93
CA LEU A 83 2.95 -6.63 7.93
C LEU A 83 1.74 -7.51 7.64
N TYR A 84 1.80 -8.32 6.56
CA TYR A 84 0.76 -9.31 6.26
C TYR A 84 0.50 -10.23 7.46
N SER A 85 1.57 -10.81 8.00
CA SER A 85 1.48 -11.76 9.12
C SER A 85 0.94 -11.08 10.38
N GLY A 86 1.36 -9.84 10.65
CA GLY A 86 0.92 -9.05 11.79
C GLY A 86 -0.57 -8.76 11.75
N ILE A 87 -1.09 -8.32 10.60
CA ILE A 87 -2.52 -8.04 10.40
C ILE A 87 -3.33 -9.34 10.50
N ALA A 88 -2.90 -10.40 9.82
CA ALA A 88 -3.60 -11.69 9.83
C ALA A 88 -3.68 -12.31 11.24
N LEU A 89 -2.60 -12.19 12.05
CA LEU A 89 -2.59 -12.68 13.42
C LEU A 89 -3.46 -11.82 14.35
N ASP A 90 -3.47 -10.50 14.15
CA ASP A 90 -4.31 -9.60 14.94
C ASP A 90 -5.80 -9.84 14.69
N ALA A 91 -6.17 -10.13 13.46
CA ALA A 91 -7.56 -10.44 13.08
C ALA A 91 -8.13 -11.71 13.74
N ILE A 92 -7.28 -12.62 14.22
CA ILE A 92 -7.72 -13.82 14.96
C ILE A 92 -8.19 -13.45 16.38
N ASN A 93 -7.78 -12.29 16.88
CA ASN A 93 -8.15 -11.81 18.20
C ASN A 93 -9.49 -11.05 18.12
N ASP A 94 -10.44 -11.40 18.97
CA ASP A 94 -11.81 -10.84 19.00
C ASP A 94 -11.88 -9.30 19.09
N LYS A 95 -10.78 -8.63 19.40
CA LYS A 95 -10.76 -7.17 19.64
C LYS A 95 -9.85 -6.40 18.70
N GLY A 96 -8.96 -7.07 17.97
CA GLY A 96 -7.93 -6.39 17.20
C GLY A 96 -7.06 -5.42 18.04
N SER A 97 -5.86 -5.17 17.63
CA SER A 97 -4.96 -4.22 18.28
C SER A 97 -4.74 -2.95 17.45
N TYR A 98 -5.14 -2.97 16.19
CA TYR A 98 -4.92 -1.88 15.26
C TYR A 98 -6.24 -1.28 14.78
N ASP A 99 -6.30 0.05 14.82
CA ASP A 99 -7.42 0.83 14.28
C ASP A 99 -7.28 1.06 12.78
N LEU A 100 -6.04 1.11 12.29
CA LEU A 100 -5.74 1.33 10.88
C LEU A 100 -4.54 0.47 10.45
N CYS A 101 -4.71 -0.22 9.32
CA CYS A 101 -3.69 -1.07 8.71
C CYS A 101 -3.36 -0.58 7.30
N MET A 102 -2.07 -0.52 6.96
CA MET A 102 -1.65 -0.38 5.57
C MET A 102 -1.70 -1.75 4.91
N VAL A 103 -2.50 -1.90 3.87
CA VAL A 103 -2.77 -3.18 3.18
C VAL A 103 -2.23 -3.13 1.76
N ASP A 104 -1.52 -4.17 1.34
CA ASP A 104 -1.22 -4.36 -0.08
C ASP A 104 -2.49 -4.82 -0.81
N GLY A 105 -2.77 -4.23 -1.97
CA GLY A 105 -3.98 -4.53 -2.74
C GLY A 105 -4.12 -6.02 -3.10
N SER A 106 -3.02 -6.76 -3.19
CA SER A 106 -3.04 -8.21 -3.46
C SER A 106 -3.64 -9.04 -2.31
N TRP A 107 -3.70 -8.50 -1.08
CA TRP A 107 -4.27 -9.17 0.09
C TRP A 107 -5.75 -8.86 0.29
N MET A 108 -6.28 -7.87 -0.42
CA MET A 108 -7.62 -7.31 -0.19
C MET A 108 -8.73 -8.37 -0.27
N ALA A 109 -8.72 -9.21 -1.30
CA ALA A 109 -9.74 -10.23 -1.48
C ALA A 109 -9.77 -11.23 -0.31
N GLU A 110 -8.60 -11.74 0.09
CA GLU A 110 -8.46 -12.66 1.22
C GLU A 110 -8.87 -12.01 2.54
N PHE A 111 -8.41 -10.80 2.81
CA PHE A 111 -8.71 -10.10 4.05
C PHE A 111 -10.19 -9.70 4.15
N THR A 112 -10.82 -9.39 3.03
CA THR A 112 -12.26 -9.11 2.98
C THR A 112 -13.08 -10.38 3.21
N GLU A 113 -12.74 -11.49 2.55
CA GLU A 113 -13.43 -12.77 2.70
C GLU A 113 -13.35 -13.31 4.13
N ASN A 114 -12.21 -13.09 4.80
CA ASN A 114 -11.99 -13.52 6.18
C ASN A 114 -12.48 -12.49 7.23
N GLY A 115 -13.11 -11.39 6.81
CA GLY A 115 -13.64 -10.37 7.74
C GLY A 115 -12.57 -9.58 8.49
N VAL A 116 -11.35 -9.50 7.95
CA VAL A 116 -10.23 -8.73 8.53
C VAL A 116 -10.42 -7.24 8.34
N LEU A 117 -10.98 -6.84 7.19
CA LEU A 117 -11.20 -5.44 6.83
C LEU A 117 -12.63 -5.01 7.12
N ALA A 118 -12.79 -3.82 7.67
CA ALA A 118 -14.10 -3.20 7.83
C ALA A 118 -14.67 -2.72 6.49
N ASN A 119 -15.97 -2.85 6.29
CA ASN A 119 -16.68 -2.26 5.16
C ASN A 119 -16.77 -0.74 5.37
N LEU A 120 -15.99 0.01 4.62
CA LEU A 120 -15.93 1.48 4.72
C LEU A 120 -17.21 2.14 4.22
N THR A 121 -17.93 1.51 3.28
CA THR A 121 -19.25 1.99 2.82
C THR A 121 -20.27 1.96 3.96
N GLU A 122 -20.29 0.87 4.74
CA GLU A 122 -21.16 0.76 5.91
C GLU A 122 -20.81 1.76 7.02
N LEU A 123 -19.53 2.13 7.11
CA LEU A 123 -19.06 3.20 8.01
C LEU A 123 -19.35 4.62 7.49
N GLY A 124 -19.95 4.74 6.30
CA GLY A 124 -20.30 6.02 5.69
C GLY A 124 -19.14 6.74 5.01
N TYR A 125 -18.02 6.04 4.77
CA TYR A 125 -16.90 6.60 4.05
C TYR A 125 -17.04 6.39 2.54
N SER A 126 -16.62 7.38 1.76
CA SER A 126 -16.53 7.32 0.31
C SER A 126 -15.25 8.00 -0.16
N LEU A 127 -14.73 7.58 -1.30
CA LEU A 127 -13.55 8.20 -1.90
C LEU A 127 -13.90 9.58 -2.45
N ASP A 128 -12.94 10.50 -2.36
CA ASP A 128 -13.06 11.82 -3.00
C ASP A 128 -13.06 11.71 -4.53
N GLU A 129 -13.70 12.67 -5.21
CA GLU A 129 -13.86 12.66 -6.67
C GLU A 129 -12.52 12.83 -7.41
N ASP A 130 -11.49 13.38 -6.78
CA ASP A 130 -10.18 13.62 -7.34
C ASP A 130 -9.23 12.39 -7.23
N VAL A 131 -9.65 11.32 -6.57
CA VAL A 131 -8.87 10.08 -6.50
C VAL A 131 -8.73 9.47 -7.89
N ILE A 132 -7.50 9.15 -8.28
CA ILE A 132 -7.18 8.60 -9.61
C ILE A 132 -7.93 7.27 -9.82
N PRO A 133 -8.81 7.17 -10.86
CA PRO A 133 -9.66 5.98 -11.06
C PRO A 133 -8.87 4.67 -11.19
N ALA A 134 -7.65 4.70 -11.73
CA ALA A 134 -6.80 3.53 -11.86
C ALA A 134 -6.39 2.91 -10.51
N THR A 135 -6.43 3.67 -9.41
CA THR A 135 -6.10 3.20 -8.07
C THR A 135 -7.30 2.69 -7.30
N THR A 136 -8.52 2.94 -7.77
CA THR A 136 -9.75 2.60 -7.04
C THR A 136 -10.25 1.19 -7.32
N ALA A 137 -9.91 0.60 -8.46
CA ALA A 137 -10.45 -0.68 -8.91
C ALA A 137 -10.21 -1.83 -7.89
N ILE A 138 -9.10 -1.81 -7.16
CA ILE A 138 -8.76 -2.80 -6.15
C ILE A 138 -9.33 -2.49 -4.76
N CYS A 139 -10.01 -1.35 -4.60
CA CYS A 139 -10.52 -0.91 -3.29
C CYS A 139 -11.91 -1.46 -2.98
N TYR A 140 -12.59 -2.01 -3.99
CA TYR A 140 -13.97 -2.47 -3.90
C TYR A 140 -14.11 -3.99 -4.02
N VAL A 141 -15.08 -4.54 -3.29
CA VAL A 141 -15.66 -5.88 -3.53
C VAL A 141 -17.14 -5.69 -3.83
N GLY A 142 -17.54 -5.92 -5.09
CA GLY A 142 -18.85 -5.49 -5.56
C GLY A 142 -18.97 -3.96 -5.51
N ASP A 143 -19.99 -3.48 -4.80
CA ASP A 143 -20.25 -2.05 -4.60
C ASP A 143 -19.69 -1.52 -3.26
N ASP A 144 -19.09 -2.39 -2.46
CA ASP A 144 -18.60 -2.06 -1.12
C ASP A 144 -17.12 -1.69 -1.12
N LEU A 145 -16.80 -0.57 -0.51
CA LEU A 145 -15.45 -0.05 -0.34
C LEU A 145 -14.79 -0.66 0.91
N TYR A 146 -13.57 -1.17 0.76
CA TYR A 146 -12.77 -1.75 1.86
C TYR A 146 -11.42 -1.08 2.04
N LEU A 147 -10.88 -0.42 1.01
CA LEU A 147 -9.60 0.26 1.06
C LEU A 147 -9.71 1.72 0.64
N ALA A 148 -8.99 2.60 1.32
CA ALA A 148 -8.67 3.93 0.83
C ALA A 148 -7.33 3.89 0.10
N PRO A 149 -7.22 4.26 -1.19
CA PRO A 149 -5.96 4.22 -1.92
C PRO A 149 -5.00 5.26 -1.34
N TYR A 150 -3.83 4.79 -0.91
CA TYR A 150 -2.80 5.65 -0.32
C TYR A 150 -1.78 6.10 -1.36
N TYR A 151 -1.34 5.20 -2.23
CA TYR A 151 -0.43 5.49 -3.33
C TYR A 151 -0.66 4.54 -4.50
N GLY A 152 -0.26 4.99 -5.70
CA GLY A 152 -0.26 4.16 -6.89
C GLY A 152 1.17 3.90 -7.36
N ASN A 153 1.43 2.68 -7.83
CA ASN A 153 2.70 2.32 -8.45
C ASN A 153 2.60 2.36 -9.97
N VAL A 154 3.67 2.82 -10.60
CA VAL A 154 3.83 2.77 -12.06
C VAL A 154 5.10 1.98 -12.36
N THR A 155 4.99 0.96 -13.20
CA THR A 155 6.17 0.27 -13.72
C THR A 155 6.79 1.11 -14.84
N VAL A 156 8.07 1.43 -14.69
CA VAL A 156 8.82 2.22 -15.66
C VAL A 156 10.10 1.48 -16.07
N LEU A 157 10.54 1.70 -17.30
CA LEU A 157 11.83 1.22 -17.79
C LEU A 157 12.91 2.25 -17.46
N LEU A 158 13.80 1.91 -16.53
CA LEU A 158 15.03 2.66 -16.28
C LEU A 158 16.16 2.09 -17.13
N TYR A 159 16.95 2.94 -17.76
CA TYR A 159 18.04 2.50 -18.61
C TYR A 159 19.31 3.34 -18.44
N ASN A 160 20.46 2.70 -18.64
CA ASN A 160 21.72 3.41 -18.71
C ASN A 160 21.87 4.04 -20.11
N LYS A 161 21.89 5.36 -20.15
CA LYS A 161 21.96 6.14 -21.39
C LYS A 161 23.15 5.75 -22.28
N ALA A 162 24.35 5.60 -21.71
CA ALA A 162 25.52 5.25 -22.47
C ALA A 162 25.45 3.85 -23.10
N ASN A 163 24.78 2.89 -22.45
CA ASN A 163 24.57 1.55 -23.01
C ASN A 163 23.56 1.58 -24.15
N VAL A 164 22.51 2.38 -24.03
CA VAL A 164 21.49 2.58 -25.09
C VAL A 164 22.13 3.24 -26.32
N GLU A 165 22.91 4.30 -26.14
CA GLU A 165 23.63 4.99 -27.20
C GLU A 165 24.67 4.08 -27.88
N ALA A 166 25.40 3.25 -27.12
CA ALA A 166 26.34 2.27 -27.67
C ALA A 166 25.68 1.18 -28.52
N ALA A 167 24.38 0.92 -28.28
CA ALA A 167 23.56 0.02 -29.10
C ALA A 167 22.93 0.72 -30.34
N GLY A 168 23.18 2.02 -30.52
CA GLY A 168 22.66 2.80 -31.63
C GLY A 168 21.24 3.35 -31.42
N TYR A 169 20.75 3.36 -30.16
CA TYR A 169 19.45 3.87 -29.80
C TYR A 169 19.55 5.17 -28.96
N THR A 170 18.45 5.85 -28.84
CA THR A 170 18.22 6.91 -27.84
C THR A 170 16.96 6.56 -27.05
N GLY A 171 16.67 7.26 -25.94
CA GLY A 171 15.44 7.04 -25.19
C GLY A 171 14.17 7.14 -26.03
N ASP A 172 14.17 8.07 -26.99
CA ASP A 172 13.03 8.33 -27.87
C ASP A 172 12.89 7.31 -29.01
N THR A 173 13.87 6.44 -29.22
CA THR A 173 13.89 5.41 -30.27
C THR A 173 13.69 4.00 -29.77
N ILE A 174 13.50 3.80 -28.47
CA ILE A 174 13.11 2.52 -27.88
C ILE A 174 11.59 2.41 -27.96
N LEU A 175 11.09 1.80 -29.02
CA LEU A 175 9.65 1.78 -29.34
C LEU A 175 9.02 0.39 -29.17
N SER A 176 9.83 -0.65 -28.95
CA SER A 176 9.34 -2.02 -28.86
C SER A 176 10.11 -2.84 -27.81
N LEU A 177 9.54 -3.98 -27.44
CA LEU A 177 10.22 -4.97 -26.60
C LEU A 177 11.44 -5.57 -27.32
N GLU A 178 11.39 -5.70 -28.64
CA GLU A 178 12.50 -6.17 -29.48
C GLU A 178 13.68 -5.19 -29.45
N ASP A 179 13.43 -3.88 -29.48
CA ASP A 179 14.47 -2.86 -29.31
C ASP A 179 15.14 -3.00 -27.94
N MET A 180 14.33 -3.18 -26.89
CA MET A 180 14.84 -3.40 -25.54
C MET A 180 15.72 -4.65 -25.45
N LEU A 181 15.30 -5.76 -26.08
CA LEU A 181 16.09 -7.00 -26.11
C LEU A 181 17.41 -6.79 -26.86
N THR A 182 17.36 -6.13 -28.02
CA THR A 182 18.57 -5.81 -28.83
C THR A 182 19.58 -5.00 -28.04
N ILE A 183 19.13 -3.98 -27.31
CA ILE A 183 19.99 -3.16 -26.43
C ILE A 183 20.61 -4.02 -25.32
N CYS A 184 19.80 -4.88 -24.70
CA CYS A 184 20.26 -5.77 -23.63
C CYS A 184 21.28 -6.82 -24.14
N GLU A 185 21.04 -7.41 -25.30
CA GLU A 185 21.99 -8.35 -25.96
C GLU A 185 23.32 -7.67 -26.30
N LYS A 186 23.26 -6.45 -26.83
CA LYS A 186 24.46 -5.66 -27.09
C LYS A 186 25.25 -5.34 -25.81
N ALA A 187 24.56 -4.92 -24.75
CA ALA A 187 25.20 -4.67 -23.47
C ALA A 187 25.90 -5.94 -22.95
N LYS A 188 25.26 -7.10 -23.05
CA LYS A 188 25.84 -8.39 -22.68
C LYS A 188 27.07 -8.74 -23.53
N ALA A 189 27.00 -8.52 -24.83
CA ALA A 189 28.13 -8.75 -25.73
C ALA A 189 29.34 -7.86 -25.40
N ASP A 190 29.10 -6.66 -24.87
CA ASP A 190 30.14 -5.73 -24.39
C ASP A 190 30.60 -6.04 -22.94
N GLY A 191 30.21 -7.18 -22.37
CA GLY A 191 30.61 -7.62 -21.04
C GLY A 191 29.88 -6.92 -19.89
N LYS A 192 28.75 -6.28 -20.17
CA LYS A 192 27.91 -5.60 -19.19
C LYS A 192 26.65 -6.42 -18.88
N LEU A 193 25.90 -6.01 -17.87
CA LEU A 193 24.56 -6.55 -17.62
C LEU A 193 23.57 -5.92 -18.61
N GLY A 194 22.81 -6.76 -19.30
CA GLY A 194 21.77 -6.31 -20.22
C GLY A 194 20.52 -5.91 -19.47
N PHE A 195 19.86 -6.87 -18.81
CA PHE A 195 18.64 -6.67 -18.07
C PHE A 195 18.81 -7.03 -16.59
N ILE A 196 18.28 -6.20 -15.72
CA ILE A 196 18.27 -6.44 -14.28
C ILE A 196 16.82 -6.59 -13.86
N TYR A 197 16.51 -7.68 -13.15
CA TYR A 197 15.18 -8.03 -12.72
C TYR A 197 15.18 -8.50 -11.26
N ARG A 198 14.04 -8.38 -10.61
CA ARG A 198 13.87 -8.87 -9.24
C ARG A 198 13.64 -10.38 -9.27
N GLY A 199 14.66 -11.13 -8.87
CA GLY A 199 14.71 -12.59 -9.01
C GLY A 199 14.21 -13.36 -7.78
N ASP A 200 13.55 -12.72 -6.82
CA ASP A 200 12.88 -13.43 -5.75
C ASP A 200 11.66 -14.18 -6.29
N SER A 201 11.26 -15.25 -5.64
CA SER A 201 10.15 -16.10 -6.06
C SER A 201 8.78 -15.58 -5.63
N GLN A 202 8.65 -14.28 -5.40
CA GLN A 202 7.44 -13.66 -4.84
C GLN A 202 6.84 -12.63 -5.81
N ASN A 203 5.98 -11.77 -5.26
CA ASN A 203 5.25 -10.72 -5.97
C ASN A 203 6.14 -9.90 -6.92
N ASN A 204 7.37 -9.58 -6.52
CA ASN A 204 8.28 -8.76 -7.32
C ASN A 204 8.59 -9.35 -8.71
N LEU A 205 8.81 -10.67 -8.79
CA LEU A 205 9.06 -11.33 -10.07
C LEU A 205 7.83 -11.26 -10.99
N VAL A 206 6.65 -11.43 -10.42
CA VAL A 206 5.38 -11.33 -11.17
C VAL A 206 5.18 -9.91 -11.69
N VAL A 207 5.39 -8.90 -10.84
CA VAL A 207 5.25 -7.48 -11.21
C VAL A 207 6.20 -7.09 -12.35
N ASP A 208 7.42 -7.63 -12.39
CA ASP A 208 8.36 -7.38 -13.49
C ASP A 208 7.94 -8.07 -14.81
N PHE A 209 7.22 -9.19 -14.73
CA PHE A 209 6.74 -9.92 -15.92
C PHE A 209 5.44 -9.35 -16.48
N LEU A 210 4.52 -8.86 -15.64
CA LEU A 210 3.19 -8.42 -16.08
C LEU A 210 3.19 -7.37 -17.21
N PRO A 211 4.04 -6.34 -17.23
CA PRO A 211 4.09 -5.39 -18.35
C PRO A 211 4.43 -6.04 -19.68
N ILE A 212 5.30 -7.07 -19.65
CA ILE A 212 5.63 -7.85 -20.86
C ILE A 212 4.44 -8.67 -21.29
N LEU A 213 3.77 -9.35 -20.36
CA LEU A 213 2.56 -10.12 -20.65
C LEU A 213 1.47 -9.27 -21.26
N LEU A 214 1.22 -8.08 -20.71
CA LEU A 214 0.28 -7.10 -21.26
C LEU A 214 0.65 -6.66 -22.68
N SER A 215 1.95 -6.45 -22.94
CA SER A 215 2.44 -6.06 -24.28
C SER A 215 2.21 -7.15 -25.33
N TYR A 216 2.08 -8.41 -24.94
CA TYR A 216 1.68 -9.52 -25.80
C TYR A 216 0.15 -9.73 -25.86
N GLY A 217 -0.63 -8.85 -25.23
CA GLY A 217 -2.09 -8.94 -25.19
C GLY A 217 -2.62 -10.03 -24.24
N GLY A 218 -1.75 -10.55 -23.37
CA GLY A 218 -2.12 -11.57 -22.38
C GLY A 218 -2.45 -10.98 -21.01
N TRP A 219 -3.12 -11.79 -20.20
CA TRP A 219 -3.34 -11.54 -18.79
C TRP A 219 -3.31 -12.86 -18.02
N VAL A 220 -3.43 -12.84 -16.70
CA VAL A 220 -3.34 -14.05 -15.85
C VAL A 220 -4.67 -14.76 -15.68
N ILE A 221 -5.79 -14.05 -15.84
CA ILE A 221 -7.16 -14.56 -15.81
C ILE A 221 -7.97 -13.95 -16.95
N ASP A 222 -9.03 -14.62 -17.39
CA ASP A 222 -10.00 -14.06 -18.34
C ASP A 222 -11.17 -13.35 -17.65
N SER A 223 -12.12 -12.86 -18.44
CA SER A 223 -13.34 -12.18 -17.94
C SER A 223 -14.27 -13.09 -17.11
N ASN A 224 -14.04 -14.39 -17.12
CA ASN A 224 -14.78 -15.39 -16.35
C ASN A 224 -13.97 -15.87 -15.14
N ASN A 225 -12.89 -15.16 -14.77
CA ASN A 225 -11.95 -15.52 -13.71
C ASN A 225 -11.26 -16.88 -13.93
N GLN A 226 -11.11 -17.34 -15.20
CA GLN A 226 -10.39 -18.55 -15.50
C GLN A 226 -8.91 -18.26 -15.78
N PRO A 227 -7.98 -19.07 -15.26
CA PRO A 227 -6.54 -18.89 -15.52
C PRO A 227 -6.19 -18.96 -17.01
N THR A 228 -5.40 -17.98 -17.48
CA THR A 228 -4.96 -17.86 -18.89
C THR A 228 -3.46 -18.14 -19.07
N VAL A 229 -2.81 -18.72 -18.07
CA VAL A 229 -1.36 -18.98 -18.05
C VAL A 229 -0.90 -20.04 -19.10
N ASN A 230 -1.81 -20.67 -19.82
CA ASN A 230 -1.51 -21.64 -20.88
C ASN A 230 -1.87 -21.16 -22.29
N THR A 231 -2.20 -19.89 -22.46
CA THR A 231 -2.51 -19.29 -23.77
C THR A 231 -1.25 -19.05 -24.60
N PRO A 232 -1.37 -18.88 -25.94
CA PRO A 232 -0.24 -18.51 -26.80
C PRO A 232 0.43 -17.22 -26.34
N GLU A 233 -0.35 -16.18 -26.01
CA GLU A 233 0.11 -14.86 -25.58
C GLU A 233 0.97 -14.98 -24.32
N PHE A 234 0.54 -15.78 -23.35
CA PHE A 234 1.30 -16.01 -22.13
C PHE A 234 2.63 -16.74 -22.43
N LYS A 235 2.60 -17.76 -23.28
CA LYS A 235 3.80 -18.49 -23.68
C LYS A 235 4.80 -17.64 -24.43
N ASP A 236 4.31 -16.80 -25.35
CA ASP A 236 5.16 -15.92 -26.15
C ASP A 236 5.79 -14.84 -25.27
N ALA A 237 5.02 -14.22 -24.36
CA ALA A 237 5.53 -13.29 -23.36
C ALA A 237 6.57 -13.94 -22.45
N MET A 238 6.32 -15.18 -21.98
CA MET A 238 7.26 -15.90 -21.14
C MET A 238 8.54 -16.23 -21.89
N ASN A 239 8.44 -16.69 -23.14
CA ASN A 239 9.60 -16.98 -23.98
C ASN A 239 10.44 -15.71 -24.23
N PHE A 240 9.79 -14.57 -24.46
CA PHE A 240 10.47 -13.28 -24.57
C PHE A 240 11.17 -12.91 -23.24
N TYR A 241 10.47 -13.00 -22.12
CA TYR A 241 11.02 -12.69 -20.80
C TYR A 241 12.23 -13.55 -20.48
N LEU A 242 12.21 -14.85 -20.79
CA LEU A 242 13.35 -15.74 -20.63
C LEU A 242 14.57 -15.31 -21.45
N LYS A 243 14.37 -14.83 -22.69
CA LYS A 243 15.47 -14.25 -23.49
C LYS A 243 16.03 -13.00 -22.84
N LEU A 244 15.15 -12.13 -22.35
CA LEU A 244 15.53 -10.86 -21.73
C LEU A 244 16.35 -11.08 -20.44
N ILE A 245 15.88 -11.92 -19.52
CA ILE A 245 16.60 -12.23 -18.28
C ILE A 245 17.93 -12.98 -18.53
N ALA A 246 18.04 -13.72 -19.64
CA ALA A 246 19.28 -14.37 -20.03
C ALA A 246 20.39 -13.37 -20.42
N THR A 247 20.05 -12.10 -20.67
CA THR A 247 21.04 -11.04 -20.96
C THR A 247 21.63 -10.42 -19.70
N GLY A 248 21.05 -10.68 -18.55
CA GLY A 248 21.33 -9.94 -17.32
C GLY A 248 21.54 -10.80 -16.09
N SER A 249 21.13 -10.30 -14.96
CA SER A 249 21.27 -10.94 -13.66
C SER A 249 20.02 -10.76 -12.83
N ALA A 250 19.65 -11.82 -12.08
CA ALA A 250 18.70 -11.71 -11.00
C ALA A 250 19.32 -10.89 -9.86
N GLN A 251 18.59 -9.92 -9.36
CA GLN A 251 18.92 -9.30 -8.08
C GLN A 251 18.24 -10.06 -6.96
N VAL A 252 19.03 -10.53 -6.02
CA VAL A 252 18.54 -11.19 -4.82
C VAL A 252 18.21 -10.11 -3.78
N LYS A 253 17.17 -10.33 -3.02
CA LYS A 253 16.47 -9.39 -2.14
C LYS A 253 17.35 -8.44 -1.30
N ASP A 254 18.48 -8.91 -0.77
CA ASP A 254 19.31 -8.12 0.13
C ASP A 254 20.33 -7.24 -0.61
N ASP A 255 20.72 -7.62 -1.83
CA ASP A 255 21.64 -6.85 -2.66
C ASP A 255 20.92 -5.81 -3.54
N LEU A 256 19.62 -5.93 -3.74
CA LEU A 256 18.84 -5.08 -4.62
C LEU A 256 18.83 -3.63 -4.15
N ILE A 257 18.56 -3.42 -2.87
CA ILE A 257 18.56 -2.09 -2.26
C ILE A 257 19.98 -1.54 -2.16
N ALA A 258 20.96 -2.40 -1.90
CA ALA A 258 22.37 -1.99 -1.82
C ALA A 258 22.96 -1.69 -3.20
N SER A 259 22.61 -2.46 -4.24
CA SER A 259 23.14 -2.25 -5.60
C SER A 259 22.43 -1.12 -6.33
N CYS A 260 21.12 -0.97 -6.20
CA CYS A 260 20.40 0.20 -6.71
C CYS A 260 20.94 1.49 -6.05
N ARG A 261 21.15 1.48 -4.73
CA ARG A 261 21.74 2.63 -4.03
C ARG A 261 23.22 2.86 -4.38
N SER A 262 23.98 1.84 -4.70
CA SER A 262 25.38 1.99 -5.12
C SER A 262 25.51 2.47 -6.57
N GLU A 263 24.59 2.06 -7.44
CA GLU A 263 24.45 2.57 -8.80
C GLU A 263 23.90 4.01 -8.78
N GLU A 264 22.93 4.32 -7.93
CA GLU A 264 22.44 5.69 -7.69
C GLU A 264 23.56 6.60 -7.14
N ARG A 265 24.44 6.11 -6.26
CA ARG A 265 25.59 6.89 -5.81
C ARG A 265 26.63 7.10 -6.92
N ARG A 266 26.86 6.12 -7.78
CA ARG A 266 27.75 6.26 -8.93
C ARG A 266 27.12 7.10 -10.04
N ALA A 267 25.79 7.00 -10.24
CA ALA A 267 25.06 7.84 -11.17
C ALA A 267 24.80 9.25 -10.62
N GLY A 268 24.66 9.41 -9.31
CA GLY A 268 24.44 10.71 -8.65
C GLY A 268 25.67 11.62 -8.67
N GLU A 269 26.87 11.08 -8.88
CA GLU A 269 28.04 11.90 -9.17
C GLU A 269 28.08 12.40 -10.62
N GLU A 270 27.33 11.76 -11.56
CA GLU A 270 27.32 12.11 -12.99
C GLU A 270 25.92 12.50 -13.55
N SER A 271 24.82 12.31 -12.84
CA SER A 271 23.48 12.54 -13.36
C SER A 271 22.61 13.33 -12.39
N ARG A 272 22.47 14.62 -12.61
CA ARG A 272 21.32 15.37 -12.08
C ARG A 272 20.08 14.86 -12.81
N PHE A 273 19.25 14.04 -12.17
CA PHE A 273 17.91 13.73 -12.64
C PHE A 273 17.12 15.03 -12.80
N ARG A 274 16.88 15.46 -14.02
CA ARG A 274 15.82 16.42 -14.32
C ARG A 274 14.55 15.61 -14.50
N LEU A 275 13.70 15.61 -13.50
CA LEU A 275 12.28 15.35 -13.70
C LEU A 275 11.76 16.48 -14.61
N LEU A 276 11.46 16.15 -15.85
CA LEU A 276 10.72 17.07 -16.73
C LEU A 276 9.31 17.18 -16.18
N PRO A 277 8.79 18.39 -15.92
CA PRO A 277 7.40 18.55 -15.54
C PRO A 277 6.54 18.13 -16.72
N TYR A 278 5.64 17.18 -16.52
CA TYR A 278 4.54 16.92 -17.42
C TYR A 278 3.63 18.13 -17.40
N HIS A 279 3.54 18.84 -18.54
CA HIS A 279 2.45 19.77 -18.78
C HIS A 279 1.30 18.98 -19.41
N TYR A 280 0.15 19.00 -18.70
CA TYR A 280 -1.14 18.65 -19.27
C TYR A 280 -1.58 19.73 -20.27
#